data_fe03d534f3e24d1d3f38b068d47424b8
#
_entry.id   fe03d534f3e24d1d3f38b068d47424b8
#
_cell.length_a   1.000
_cell.length_b   1.000
_cell.length_c   1.000
_cell.angle_alpha   90.00
_cell.angle_beta   90.00
_cell.angle_gamma   90.00
#
_symmetry.space_group_name_H-M   'P 1'
#
loop_
_entity.id
_entity.type
_entity.pdbx_description
1 polymer ?
#
loop_
_entity_poly.entity_id
_entity_poly.type
_entity_poly.pdbx_seq_one_letter_code
_entity_poly.pdbx_strand_id
1 'polypeptide(L)'
;MCGIYGIFSKQKSKGELSYLSKNALNLTNYRGPDKTEIITRENFSCGVNRLAIESLKFGSQPIEDERYIAGFNGEIFNYKDLINEFRLPNIKSEIQLILSLWKEKKEDFISLVQGQFAIFIFDKLTEDIFLFRDPFGIRPVFYSTFESQFIFCSEIKGIVRTNLEEYYIDEKSIAQTCMFWTNIGKQTSFKNIFSLPAGQYLKWNLNKKILKRHYIFPTFKKKINNFKDIS
;
A
#
# COMPACT_ATOMS: atom_id res chain seq x y z
N MET A 1 4.77 2.62 -13.32
CA MET A 1 4.10 2.51 -12.00
C MET A 1 5.09 2.05 -10.97
N CYS A 2 5.20 2.71 -9.82
CA CYS A 2 6.09 2.29 -8.76
C CYS A 2 5.75 0.91 -8.20
N GLY A 3 6.71 0.27 -7.52
CA GLY A 3 6.50 -0.96 -6.77
C GLY A 3 6.86 -0.73 -5.31
N ILE A 4 5.98 -1.08 -4.37
CA ILE A 4 6.26 -1.02 -2.93
C ILE A 4 6.43 -2.43 -2.38
N TYR A 5 7.27 -2.55 -1.37
CA TYR A 5 7.49 -3.77 -0.59
C TYR A 5 7.81 -3.43 0.86
N GLY A 6 7.40 -4.29 1.79
CA GLY A 6 7.83 -4.25 3.18
C GLY A 6 7.62 -5.57 3.90
N ILE A 7 8.48 -5.82 4.87
CA ILE A 7 8.46 -6.98 5.74
C ILE A 7 8.74 -6.56 7.19
N PHE A 8 7.93 -7.06 8.10
CA PHE A 8 8.14 -7.01 9.54
C PHE A 8 8.33 -8.42 10.09
N SER A 9 9.34 -8.62 10.90
CA SER A 9 9.55 -9.88 11.65
C SER A 9 10.46 -9.65 12.83
N LYS A 10 10.09 -10.17 14.00
CA LYS A 10 10.98 -10.24 15.20
C LYS A 10 11.88 -11.47 15.22
N GLN A 11 11.66 -12.41 14.31
CA GLN A 11 12.42 -13.67 14.25
C GLN A 11 13.59 -13.60 13.28
N LYS A 12 13.63 -12.59 12.39
CA LYS A 12 14.66 -12.43 11.36
C LYS A 12 15.61 -11.30 11.73
N SER A 13 16.88 -11.52 11.50
CA SER A 13 17.91 -10.50 11.66
C SER A 13 17.72 -9.35 10.66
N LYS A 14 18.26 -8.19 10.99
CA LYS A 14 18.29 -7.03 10.10
C LYS A 14 18.91 -7.35 8.74
N GLY A 15 19.94 -8.19 8.68
CA GLY A 15 20.57 -8.64 7.43
C GLY A 15 19.63 -9.47 6.57
N GLU A 16 18.89 -10.41 7.17
CA GLU A 16 17.90 -11.23 6.47
C GLU A 16 16.75 -10.37 5.94
N LEU A 17 16.22 -9.44 6.75
CA LEU A 17 15.16 -8.53 6.31
C LEU A 17 15.60 -7.69 5.11
N SER A 18 16.84 -7.16 5.14
CA SER A 18 17.42 -6.40 4.03
C SER A 18 17.56 -7.27 2.77
N TYR A 19 18.04 -8.49 2.91
CA TYR A 19 18.19 -9.44 1.80
C TYR A 19 16.84 -9.79 1.16
N LEU A 20 15.83 -10.08 1.96
CA LEU A 20 14.47 -10.38 1.49
C LEU A 20 13.85 -9.19 0.73
N SER A 21 14.02 -7.98 1.28
CA SER A 21 13.53 -6.76 0.62
C SER A 21 14.20 -6.53 -0.72
N LYS A 22 15.52 -6.73 -0.80
CA LYS A 22 16.28 -6.60 -2.05
C LYS A 22 15.79 -7.60 -3.11
N ASN A 23 15.56 -8.85 -2.71
CA ASN A 23 15.08 -9.88 -3.63
C ASN A 23 13.68 -9.58 -4.17
N ALA A 24 12.75 -9.18 -3.29
CA ALA A 24 11.39 -8.81 -3.69
C ALA A 24 11.38 -7.62 -4.67
N LEU A 25 12.17 -6.60 -4.38
CA LEU A 25 12.27 -5.42 -5.23
C LEU A 25 12.94 -5.71 -6.56
N ASN A 26 13.94 -6.59 -6.59
CA ASN A 26 14.53 -7.04 -7.86
C ASN A 26 13.51 -7.75 -8.76
N LEU A 27 12.64 -8.60 -8.20
CA LEU A 27 11.57 -9.27 -8.94
C LEU A 27 10.51 -8.32 -9.50
N THR A 28 10.34 -7.16 -8.89
CA THR A 28 9.34 -6.16 -9.27
C THR A 28 9.94 -4.89 -9.87
N ASN A 29 11.24 -4.90 -10.20
CA ASN A 29 11.97 -3.71 -10.67
C ASN A 29 11.40 -3.11 -11.97
N TYR A 30 10.83 -3.93 -12.86
CA TYR A 30 10.18 -3.43 -14.08
C TYR A 30 9.00 -2.46 -13.82
N ARG A 31 8.46 -2.42 -12.58
CA ARG A 31 7.43 -1.45 -12.20
C ARG A 31 7.98 -0.03 -12.06
N GLY A 32 9.23 0.10 -11.67
CA GLY A 32 9.89 1.39 -11.47
C GLY A 32 11.40 1.24 -11.59
N PRO A 33 11.92 1.22 -12.82
CA PRO A 33 13.33 0.92 -13.07
C PRO A 33 14.28 2.08 -12.78
N ASP A 34 13.78 3.30 -12.52
CA ASP A 34 14.61 4.48 -12.43
C ASP A 34 15.43 4.54 -11.13
N LYS A 35 14.86 4.07 -10.03
CA LYS A 35 15.54 4.02 -8.73
C LYS A 35 14.91 3.00 -7.79
N THR A 36 15.76 2.22 -7.11
CA THR A 36 15.34 1.34 -6.01
C THR A 36 16.01 1.80 -4.73
N GLU A 37 15.21 2.09 -3.71
CA GLU A 37 15.72 2.47 -2.39
C GLU A 37 15.12 1.57 -1.32
N ILE A 38 15.93 1.21 -0.31
CA ILE A 38 15.56 0.30 0.78
C ILE A 38 15.94 0.96 2.11
N ILE A 39 15.01 0.91 3.06
CA ILE A 39 15.27 1.27 4.45
C ILE A 39 15.08 0.01 5.30
N THR A 40 16.08 -0.30 6.13
CA THR A 40 16.03 -1.45 7.05
C THR A 40 16.28 -0.99 8.47
N ARG A 41 15.42 -1.41 9.39
CA ARG A 41 15.51 -1.23 10.83
C ARG A 41 15.51 -2.60 11.51
N GLU A 42 15.54 -2.66 12.83
CA GLU A 42 15.70 -3.91 13.59
C GLU A 42 14.69 -4.98 13.16
N ASN A 43 13.39 -4.64 13.19
CA ASN A 43 12.30 -5.59 12.94
C ASN A 43 11.56 -5.30 11.61
N PHE A 44 11.98 -4.29 10.84
CA PHE A 44 11.27 -3.85 9.65
C PHE A 44 12.22 -3.50 8.52
N SER A 45 11.91 -3.96 7.33
CA SER A 45 12.57 -3.53 6.10
C SER A 45 11.52 -3.24 5.03
N CYS A 46 11.72 -2.15 4.29
CA CYS A 46 10.85 -1.78 3.19
C CYS A 46 11.65 -1.15 2.05
N GLY A 47 11.02 -1.05 0.90
CA GLY A 47 11.63 -0.35 -0.22
C GLY A 47 10.63 -0.03 -1.32
N VAL A 48 11.08 0.81 -2.23
CA VAL A 48 10.30 1.28 -3.37
C VAL A 48 11.13 1.20 -4.65
N ASN A 49 10.57 0.56 -5.67
CA ASN A 49 11.00 0.69 -7.06
C ASN A 49 10.28 1.90 -7.65
N ARG A 50 11.02 2.95 -7.96
CA ARG A 50 10.45 4.22 -8.41
C ARG A 50 10.43 4.30 -9.93
N LEU A 51 9.27 4.68 -10.49
CA LEU A 51 9.13 5.26 -11.80
C LEU A 51 8.97 6.77 -11.63
N ALA A 52 9.95 7.54 -12.07
CA ALA A 52 10.03 8.97 -11.84
C ALA A 52 9.23 9.73 -12.91
N ILE A 53 7.93 9.94 -12.68
CA ILE A 53 7.06 10.73 -13.56
C ILE A 53 7.00 12.18 -13.08
N GLU A 54 6.71 12.35 -11.79
CA GLU A 54 6.67 13.66 -11.13
C GLU A 54 7.79 13.80 -10.09
N SER A 55 8.10 15.04 -9.71
CA SER A 55 9.09 15.35 -8.68
C SER A 55 10.45 14.66 -8.91
N LEU A 56 10.98 14.72 -10.13
CA LEU A 56 12.19 13.99 -10.56
C LEU A 56 13.35 14.14 -9.57
N LYS A 57 13.54 15.33 -9.00
CA LYS A 57 14.64 15.62 -8.06
C LYS A 57 14.32 15.30 -6.60
N PHE A 58 13.06 15.36 -6.17
CA PHE A 58 12.67 15.35 -4.75
C PHE A 58 11.78 14.17 -4.34
N GLY A 59 11.43 13.31 -5.27
CA GLY A 59 10.49 12.20 -5.05
C GLY A 59 11.16 10.89 -4.61
N SER A 60 12.35 10.91 -4.00
CA SER A 60 12.97 9.69 -3.44
C SER A 60 12.06 9.03 -2.41
N GLN A 61 11.95 7.72 -2.46
CA GLN A 61 11.12 6.90 -1.57
C GLN A 61 11.78 5.53 -1.36
N PRO A 62 11.57 4.90 -0.17
CA PRO A 62 10.76 5.41 0.95
C PRO A 62 11.42 6.62 1.62
N ILE A 63 10.61 7.42 2.33
CA ILE A 63 11.13 8.49 3.19
C ILE A 63 11.04 8.09 4.66
N GLU A 64 11.93 8.64 5.46
CA GLU A 64 11.99 8.40 6.89
C GLU A 64 12.19 9.70 7.65
N ASP A 65 11.52 9.83 8.79
CA ASP A 65 11.82 10.83 9.81
C ASP A 65 12.12 10.18 11.17
N GLU A 66 12.10 10.95 12.25
CA GLU A 66 12.38 10.43 13.60
C GLU A 66 11.45 9.29 14.01
N ARG A 67 10.18 9.30 13.60
CA ARG A 67 9.15 8.35 14.01
C ARG A 67 8.62 7.45 12.92
N TYR A 68 8.48 7.94 11.69
CA TYR A 68 7.77 7.24 10.63
C TYR A 68 8.67 6.88 9.45
N ILE A 69 8.34 5.76 8.80
CA ILE A 69 8.83 5.41 7.47
C ILE A 69 7.59 5.31 6.57
N ALA A 70 7.64 5.94 5.41
CA ALA A 70 6.52 5.94 4.47
C ALA A 70 6.97 5.79 3.02
N GLY A 71 6.12 5.18 2.23
CA GLY A 71 6.27 5.09 0.79
C GLY A 71 4.94 4.85 0.10
N PHE A 72 4.87 5.15 -1.18
CA PHE A 72 3.65 4.93 -1.94
C PHE A 72 3.91 4.63 -3.42
N ASN A 73 2.93 4.03 -4.03
CA ASN A 73 2.78 3.85 -5.46
C ASN A 73 1.49 4.54 -5.88
N GLY A 74 1.57 5.62 -6.65
CA GLY A 74 0.35 6.32 -7.04
C GLY A 74 0.59 7.73 -7.52
N GLU A 75 -0.48 8.52 -7.48
CA GLU A 75 -0.54 9.92 -7.83
C GLU A 75 -1.67 10.59 -7.03
N ILE A 76 -1.38 11.74 -6.44
CA ILE A 76 -2.32 12.55 -5.65
C ILE A 76 -2.80 13.71 -6.52
N PHE A 77 -4.03 13.61 -7.02
CA PHE A 77 -4.57 14.57 -7.98
C PHE A 77 -4.75 15.98 -7.40
N ASN A 78 -5.15 16.07 -6.14
CA ASN A 78 -5.35 17.33 -5.43
C ASN A 78 -4.10 17.77 -4.63
N TYR A 79 -2.90 17.33 -5.03
CA TYR A 79 -1.63 17.62 -4.36
C TYR A 79 -1.40 19.12 -4.10
N LYS A 80 -1.61 19.96 -5.12
CA LYS A 80 -1.41 21.42 -5.01
C LYS A 80 -2.43 22.08 -4.09
N ASP A 81 -3.68 21.64 -4.15
CA ASP A 81 -4.76 22.18 -3.33
C ASP A 81 -4.51 21.88 -1.85
N LEU A 82 -4.08 20.66 -1.53
CA LEU A 82 -3.73 20.26 -0.17
C LEU A 82 -2.52 21.04 0.38
N ILE A 83 -1.49 21.29 -0.43
CA ILE A 83 -0.36 22.14 -0.01
C ILE A 83 -0.84 23.55 0.37
N ASN A 84 -1.72 24.15 -0.41
CA ASN A 84 -2.26 25.47 -0.16
C ASN A 84 -3.17 25.49 1.07
N GLU A 85 -4.08 24.54 1.18
CA GLU A 85 -5.04 24.39 2.28
C GLU A 85 -4.33 24.24 3.63
N PHE A 86 -3.33 23.36 3.68
CA PHE A 86 -2.56 23.09 4.91
C PHE A 86 -1.34 23.98 5.09
N ARG A 87 -1.14 24.99 4.21
CA ARG A 87 -0.02 25.95 4.25
C ARG A 87 1.36 25.28 4.39
N LEU A 88 1.63 24.33 3.49
CA LEU A 88 2.84 23.50 3.48
C LEU A 88 3.86 23.92 2.39
N PRO A 89 4.43 25.13 2.40
CA PRO A 89 5.24 25.67 1.29
C PRO A 89 6.54 24.89 1.04
N ASN A 90 7.03 24.14 2.01
CA ASN A 90 8.29 23.41 1.92
C ASN A 90 8.13 21.98 1.35
N ILE A 91 6.92 21.54 1.07
CA ILE A 91 6.65 20.24 0.47
C ILE A 91 7.01 20.25 -1.01
N LYS A 92 7.87 19.30 -1.42
CA LYS A 92 8.39 19.20 -2.78
C LYS A 92 8.02 17.90 -3.48
N SER A 93 7.33 16.99 -2.78
CA SER A 93 6.89 15.70 -3.34
C SER A 93 5.66 15.19 -2.64
N GLU A 94 4.88 14.36 -3.35
CA GLU A 94 3.65 13.75 -2.84
C GLU A 94 3.88 12.91 -1.58
N ILE A 95 5.00 12.17 -1.51
CA ILE A 95 5.31 11.38 -0.32
C ILE A 95 5.58 12.25 0.91
N GLN A 96 6.18 13.45 0.73
CA GLN A 96 6.33 14.41 1.81
C GLN A 96 4.97 14.97 2.26
N LEU A 97 4.06 15.23 1.32
CA LEU A 97 2.69 15.64 1.64
C LEU A 97 1.97 14.56 2.44
N ILE A 98 1.99 13.31 1.98
CA ILE A 98 1.37 12.18 2.67
C ILE A 98 1.87 12.09 4.12
N LEU A 99 3.18 12.16 4.33
CA LEU A 99 3.75 12.06 5.68
C LEU A 99 3.39 13.28 6.55
N SER A 100 3.31 14.48 5.97
CA SER A 100 2.89 15.69 6.69
C SER A 100 1.43 15.62 7.13
N LEU A 101 0.54 15.22 6.22
CA LEU A 101 -0.89 15.03 6.54
C LEU A 101 -1.10 13.90 7.55
N TRP A 102 -0.35 12.80 7.44
CA TRP A 102 -0.36 11.72 8.41
C TRP A 102 0.01 12.19 9.82
N LYS A 103 1.02 13.03 9.96
CA LYS A 103 1.43 13.57 11.26
C LYS A 103 0.32 14.36 11.93
N GLU A 104 -0.42 15.14 11.15
CA GLU A 104 -1.50 16.02 11.65
C GLU A 104 -2.82 15.27 11.88
N LYS A 105 -3.23 14.44 10.94
CA LYS A 105 -4.60 13.86 10.89
C LYS A 105 -4.65 12.37 11.17
N LYS A 106 -3.51 11.69 11.29
CA LYS A 106 -3.44 10.22 11.41
C LYS A 106 -4.25 9.54 10.30
N GLU A 107 -5.00 8.47 10.63
CA GLU A 107 -5.79 7.72 9.64
C GLU A 107 -6.80 8.58 8.87
N ASP A 108 -7.25 9.69 9.42
CA ASP A 108 -8.25 10.55 8.80
C ASP A 108 -7.70 11.35 7.60
N PHE A 109 -6.36 11.46 7.47
CA PHE A 109 -5.73 12.13 6.33
C PHE A 109 -6.19 11.57 4.99
N ILE A 110 -6.50 10.27 4.96
CA ILE A 110 -6.84 9.58 3.73
C ILE A 110 -8.15 10.07 3.11
N SER A 111 -9.06 10.62 3.91
CA SER A 111 -10.30 11.21 3.44
C SER A 111 -10.11 12.52 2.67
N LEU A 112 -8.96 13.18 2.86
CA LEU A 112 -8.59 14.42 2.17
C LEU A 112 -7.96 14.13 0.80
N VAL A 113 -7.38 12.95 0.62
CA VAL A 113 -6.58 12.60 -0.56
C VAL A 113 -7.48 12.14 -1.70
N GLN A 114 -7.38 12.81 -2.84
CA GLN A 114 -7.99 12.40 -4.10
C GLN A 114 -6.90 11.88 -5.03
N GLY A 115 -7.04 10.65 -5.49
CA GLY A 115 -5.99 10.05 -6.33
C GLY A 115 -6.13 8.56 -6.49
N GLN A 116 -5.09 7.98 -7.08
CA GLN A 116 -4.90 6.55 -7.23
C GLN A 116 -3.64 6.16 -6.45
N PHE A 117 -3.76 5.31 -5.45
CA PHE A 117 -2.65 5.05 -4.55
C PHE A 117 -2.70 3.70 -3.84
N ALA A 118 -1.51 3.19 -3.54
CA ALA A 118 -1.24 2.24 -2.49
C ALA A 118 -0.15 2.85 -1.60
N ILE A 119 -0.46 3.14 -0.34
CA ILE A 119 0.43 3.82 0.62
C ILE A 119 0.76 2.87 1.75
N PHE A 120 2.00 2.88 2.21
CA PHE A 120 2.37 2.28 3.48
C PHE A 120 2.98 3.31 4.42
N ILE A 121 2.71 3.17 5.71
CA ILE A 121 3.31 3.94 6.80
C ILE A 121 3.67 2.99 7.93
N PHE A 122 4.90 3.05 8.40
CA PHE A 122 5.39 2.32 9.56
C PHE A 122 5.72 3.28 10.69
N ASP A 123 5.13 3.08 11.85
CA ASP A 123 5.43 3.83 13.08
C ASP A 123 6.52 3.07 13.87
N LYS A 124 7.71 3.63 13.91
CA LYS A 124 8.87 3.02 14.59
C LYS A 124 8.69 2.89 16.10
N LEU A 125 7.84 3.71 16.70
CA LEU A 125 7.62 3.71 18.15
C LEU A 125 6.64 2.60 18.59
N THR A 126 5.55 2.43 17.84
CA THR A 126 4.50 1.45 18.18
C THR A 126 4.60 0.15 17.38
N GLU A 127 5.50 0.09 16.41
CA GLU A 127 5.64 -0.99 15.42
C GLU A 127 4.33 -1.23 14.63
N ASP A 128 3.45 -0.23 14.55
CA ASP A 128 2.24 -0.30 13.74
C ASP A 128 2.58 -0.12 12.26
N ILE A 129 2.00 -0.97 11.41
CA ILE A 129 2.04 -0.83 9.95
C ILE A 129 0.65 -0.46 9.47
N PHE A 130 0.59 0.58 8.65
CA PHE A 130 -0.63 1.01 7.97
C PHE A 130 -0.46 0.82 6.47
N LEU A 131 -1.47 0.22 5.83
CA LEU A 131 -1.58 0.13 4.39
C LEU A 131 -2.90 0.77 3.95
N PHE A 132 -2.85 1.66 2.97
CA PHE A 132 -4.03 2.31 2.40
C PHE A 132 -4.13 1.98 0.91
N ARG A 133 -5.36 1.78 0.42
CA ARG A 133 -5.62 1.59 -0.99
C ARG A 133 -6.70 2.55 -1.48
N ASP A 134 -6.51 3.10 -2.65
CA ASP A 134 -7.41 4.07 -3.25
C ASP A 134 -8.85 3.57 -3.38
N PRO A 135 -9.84 4.49 -3.52
CA PRO A 135 -11.26 4.18 -3.55
C PRO A 135 -11.67 3.13 -4.58
N PHE A 136 -10.98 3.09 -5.73
CA PHE A 136 -11.28 2.19 -6.84
C PHE A 136 -10.35 0.97 -6.92
N GLY A 137 -9.31 0.93 -6.07
CA GLY A 137 -8.32 -0.14 -6.06
C GLY A 137 -7.44 -0.18 -7.31
N ILE A 138 -7.20 0.98 -7.95
CA ILE A 138 -6.40 1.10 -9.16
C ILE A 138 -4.95 0.67 -8.91
N ARG A 139 -4.40 1.06 -7.75
CA ARG A 139 -3.06 0.65 -7.37
C ARG A 139 -3.12 -0.63 -6.52
N PRO A 140 -2.45 -1.71 -6.96
CA PRO A 140 -2.49 -2.96 -6.21
C PRO A 140 -1.60 -2.89 -4.98
N VAL A 141 -2.07 -3.53 -3.91
CA VAL A 141 -1.27 -3.92 -2.75
C VAL A 141 -1.81 -5.23 -2.18
N PHE A 142 -0.90 -6.17 -2.01
CA PHE A 142 -1.15 -7.47 -1.43
C PHE A 142 -0.43 -7.57 -0.09
N TYR A 143 -0.94 -8.39 0.81
CA TYR A 143 -0.31 -8.63 2.10
C TYR A 143 -0.49 -10.08 2.57
N SER A 144 0.41 -10.52 3.40
CA SER A 144 0.36 -11.79 4.11
C SER A 144 0.66 -11.58 5.58
N THR A 145 -0.02 -12.35 6.42
CA THR A 145 0.25 -12.43 7.86
C THR A 145 0.46 -13.89 8.19
N PHE A 146 1.64 -14.23 8.66
CA PHE A 146 1.96 -15.57 9.11
C PHE A 146 2.71 -15.49 10.44
N GLU A 147 2.23 -16.18 11.47
CA GLU A 147 2.77 -16.10 12.83
C GLU A 147 2.95 -14.64 13.27
N SER A 148 4.20 -14.25 13.57
CA SER A 148 4.59 -12.89 13.98
C SER A 148 5.20 -12.06 12.85
N GLN A 149 4.96 -12.47 11.58
CA GLN A 149 5.44 -11.75 10.40
C GLN A 149 4.32 -11.04 9.67
N PHE A 150 4.65 -9.91 9.07
CA PHE A 150 3.78 -9.18 8.16
C PHE A 150 4.55 -8.79 6.91
N ILE A 151 4.04 -9.15 5.74
CA ILE A 151 4.66 -8.82 4.47
C ILE A 151 3.63 -8.13 3.60
N PHE A 152 4.03 -7.09 2.88
CA PHE A 152 3.21 -6.47 1.84
C PHE A 152 4.03 -6.19 0.58
N CYS A 153 3.36 -6.21 -0.56
CA CYS A 153 3.98 -5.92 -1.85
C CYS A 153 2.93 -5.46 -2.87
N SER A 154 3.36 -4.67 -3.85
CA SER A 154 2.53 -4.34 -5.02
C SER A 154 2.18 -5.56 -5.87
N GLU A 155 2.93 -6.66 -5.75
CA GLU A 155 2.72 -7.88 -6.51
C GLU A 155 2.89 -9.15 -5.67
N ILE A 156 2.04 -10.13 -5.90
CA ILE A 156 2.01 -11.41 -5.17
C ILE A 156 3.37 -12.11 -5.22
N LYS A 157 4.05 -12.11 -6.38
CA LYS A 157 5.35 -12.79 -6.54
C LYS A 157 6.43 -12.26 -5.60
N GLY A 158 6.40 -10.96 -5.24
CA GLY A 158 7.32 -10.39 -4.25
C GLY A 158 7.10 -10.98 -2.86
N ILE A 159 5.86 -11.35 -2.50
CA ILE A 159 5.55 -12.04 -1.25
C ILE A 159 5.97 -13.51 -1.33
N VAL A 160 5.53 -14.23 -2.38
CA VAL A 160 5.78 -15.67 -2.54
C VAL A 160 7.27 -16.01 -2.54
N ARG A 161 8.09 -15.19 -3.22
CA ARG A 161 9.54 -15.44 -3.37
C ARG A 161 10.39 -15.03 -2.18
N THR A 162 9.86 -14.19 -1.30
CA THR A 162 10.61 -13.67 -0.15
C THR A 162 10.16 -14.25 1.17
N ASN A 163 8.97 -14.80 1.24
CA ASN A 163 8.58 -15.63 2.35
C ASN A 163 9.01 -17.08 2.08
N LEU A 164 9.81 -17.65 2.97
CA LEU A 164 10.26 -19.04 2.89
C LEU A 164 9.15 -20.03 3.29
N GLU A 165 7.98 -19.53 3.67
CA GLU A 165 6.80 -20.31 3.98
C GLU A 165 6.21 -20.92 2.70
N GLU A 166 5.63 -22.12 2.81
CA GLU A 166 4.91 -22.74 1.72
C GLU A 166 3.57 -22.03 1.48
N TYR A 167 3.44 -21.38 0.33
CA TYR A 167 2.17 -20.85 -0.13
C TYR A 167 1.43 -21.89 -0.95
N TYR A 168 0.26 -22.30 -0.45
CA TYR A 168 -0.61 -23.23 -1.15
C TYR A 168 -1.56 -22.48 -2.08
N ILE A 169 -1.89 -23.13 -3.18
CA ILE A 169 -2.90 -22.64 -4.12
C ILE A 169 -4.27 -22.68 -3.44
N ASP A 170 -5.07 -21.63 -3.64
CA ASP A 170 -6.48 -21.59 -3.25
C ASP A 170 -7.36 -21.96 -4.44
N GLU A 171 -7.78 -23.24 -4.50
CA GLU A 171 -8.58 -23.78 -5.59
C GLU A 171 -9.91 -23.03 -5.79
N LYS A 172 -10.53 -22.55 -4.69
CA LYS A 172 -11.77 -21.75 -4.77
C LYS A 172 -11.55 -20.43 -5.49
N SER A 173 -10.45 -19.74 -5.17
CA SER A 173 -10.10 -18.49 -5.82
C SER A 173 -9.71 -18.69 -7.29
N ILE A 174 -9.08 -19.80 -7.63
CA ILE A 174 -8.82 -20.17 -9.03
C ILE A 174 -10.13 -20.40 -9.78
N ALA A 175 -11.06 -21.19 -9.20
CA ALA A 175 -12.37 -21.40 -9.79
C ALA A 175 -13.12 -20.06 -10.02
N GLN A 176 -13.07 -19.13 -9.05
CA GLN A 176 -13.63 -17.78 -9.23
C GLN A 176 -12.98 -17.03 -10.41
N THR A 177 -11.65 -17.11 -10.51
CA THR A 177 -10.92 -16.46 -11.61
C THR A 177 -11.33 -17.04 -12.97
N CYS A 178 -11.51 -18.35 -13.06
CA CYS A 178 -11.99 -19.01 -14.29
C CYS A 178 -13.43 -18.60 -14.65
N MET A 179 -14.29 -18.37 -13.66
CA MET A 179 -15.69 -18.00 -13.88
C MET A 179 -15.89 -16.50 -14.15
N PHE A 180 -15.18 -15.64 -13.43
CA PHE A 180 -15.42 -14.20 -13.38
C PHE A 180 -14.26 -13.37 -13.91
N TRP A 181 -13.17 -13.98 -14.39
CA TRP A 181 -11.94 -13.33 -14.84
C TRP A 181 -11.24 -12.49 -13.75
N THR A 182 -11.68 -12.63 -12.51
CA THR A 182 -11.12 -11.94 -11.34
C THR A 182 -11.44 -12.69 -10.05
N ASN A 183 -10.66 -12.41 -9.00
CA ASN A 183 -10.99 -12.86 -7.64
C ASN A 183 -11.99 -11.89 -7.00
N ILE A 184 -12.98 -12.45 -6.30
CA ILE A 184 -13.99 -11.66 -5.59
C ILE A 184 -13.52 -11.37 -4.16
N GLY A 185 -13.54 -10.08 -3.77
CA GLY A 185 -13.19 -9.66 -2.42
C GLY A 185 -11.68 -9.58 -2.19
N LYS A 186 -11.22 -10.07 -1.03
CA LYS A 186 -9.80 -9.96 -0.61
C LYS A 186 -8.95 -11.17 -0.98
N GLN A 187 -9.55 -12.25 -1.43
CA GLN A 187 -8.84 -13.49 -1.71
C GLN A 187 -7.93 -13.35 -2.94
N THR A 188 -6.89 -14.16 -2.98
CA THR A 188 -6.01 -14.30 -4.14
C THR A 188 -5.91 -15.79 -4.51
N SER A 189 -5.22 -16.10 -5.59
CA SER A 189 -4.97 -17.51 -5.98
C SER A 189 -4.06 -18.26 -4.98
N PHE A 190 -3.58 -17.61 -3.94
CA PHE A 190 -2.77 -18.22 -2.89
C PHE A 190 -3.46 -18.09 -1.53
N LYS A 191 -3.48 -19.19 -0.77
CA LYS A 191 -3.86 -19.16 0.64
C LYS A 191 -2.93 -18.25 1.41
N ASN A 192 -3.48 -17.50 2.40
CA ASN A 192 -2.73 -16.58 3.26
C ASN A 192 -2.11 -15.35 2.57
N ILE A 193 -2.34 -15.14 1.27
CA ILE A 193 -2.05 -13.88 0.59
C ILE A 193 -3.36 -13.19 0.23
N PHE A 194 -3.52 -11.97 0.67
CA PHE A 194 -4.75 -11.20 0.51
C PHE A 194 -4.50 -9.92 -0.28
N SER A 195 -5.45 -9.54 -1.11
CA SER A 195 -5.51 -8.18 -1.68
C SER A 195 -6.13 -7.24 -0.66
N LEU A 196 -5.55 -6.08 -0.42
CA LEU A 196 -6.23 -5.03 0.35
C LEU A 196 -7.41 -4.52 -0.49
N PRO A 197 -8.66 -4.61 0.01
CA PRO A 197 -9.80 -4.19 -0.79
C PRO A 197 -9.79 -2.69 -1.11
N ALA A 198 -10.39 -2.31 -2.24
CA ALA A 198 -10.55 -0.92 -2.66
C ALA A 198 -11.24 -0.07 -1.60
N GLY A 199 -10.78 1.17 -1.40
CA GLY A 199 -11.32 2.10 -0.42
C GLY A 199 -11.16 1.67 1.04
N GLN A 200 -10.21 0.81 1.33
CA GLN A 200 -9.94 0.33 2.68
C GLN A 200 -8.50 0.61 3.10
N TYR A 201 -8.29 0.67 4.41
CA TYR A 201 -6.97 0.62 5.00
C TYR A 201 -6.88 -0.53 6.01
N LEU A 202 -5.66 -1.02 6.16
CA LEU A 202 -5.30 -2.02 7.14
C LEU A 202 -4.31 -1.41 8.12
N LYS A 203 -4.60 -1.56 9.42
CA LYS A 203 -3.64 -1.36 10.51
C LYS A 203 -3.27 -2.72 11.06
N TRP A 204 -1.98 -2.99 11.13
CA TRP A 204 -1.43 -4.22 11.68
C TRP A 204 -0.33 -3.93 12.70
N ASN A 205 -0.32 -4.70 13.77
CA ASN A 205 0.83 -4.92 14.65
C ASN A 205 0.78 -6.36 15.17
N LEU A 206 1.77 -6.79 15.96
CA LEU A 206 1.84 -8.17 16.47
C LEU A 206 0.59 -8.63 17.25
N ASN A 207 -0.11 -7.70 17.88
CA ASN A 207 -1.26 -8.02 18.75
C ASN A 207 -2.60 -7.88 18.04
N LYS A 208 -2.66 -7.13 16.92
CA LYS A 208 -3.94 -6.76 16.32
C LYS A 208 -3.83 -6.48 14.82
N LYS A 209 -4.85 -6.94 14.11
CA LYS A 209 -5.10 -6.57 12.72
C LYS A 209 -6.48 -5.94 12.60
N ILE A 210 -6.53 -4.72 12.09
CA ILE A 210 -7.77 -3.96 11.86
C ILE A 210 -7.86 -3.65 10.38
N LEU A 211 -9.00 -3.97 9.77
CA LEU A 211 -9.34 -3.57 8.41
C LEU A 211 -10.53 -2.62 8.48
N LYS A 212 -10.37 -1.41 7.96
CA LYS A 212 -11.43 -0.40 7.95
C LYS A 212 -11.63 0.17 6.54
N ARG A 213 -12.87 0.54 6.25
CA ARG A 213 -13.21 1.27 5.03
C ARG A 213 -13.00 2.77 5.29
N HIS A 214 -12.30 3.45 4.41
CA HIS A 214 -12.10 4.90 4.44
C HIS A 214 -12.92 5.61 3.35
N TYR A 215 -13.46 4.89 2.37
CA TYR A 215 -14.27 5.44 1.31
C TYR A 215 -15.57 4.66 1.16
N ILE A 216 -16.69 5.40 1.10
CA ILE A 216 -18.02 4.83 0.86
C ILE A 216 -18.53 5.47 -0.43
N PHE A 217 -18.85 4.64 -1.44
CA PHE A 217 -19.43 5.14 -2.67
C PHE A 217 -20.77 5.84 -2.40
N PRO A 218 -21.01 7.01 -3.01
CA PRO A 218 -22.30 7.67 -2.90
C PRO A 218 -23.42 6.73 -3.36
N THR A 219 -24.47 6.62 -2.57
CA THR A 219 -25.69 5.92 -2.97
C THR A 219 -26.64 6.92 -3.66
N PHE A 220 -27.00 6.65 -4.90
CA PHE A 220 -28.01 7.45 -5.57
C PHE A 220 -29.38 7.20 -4.91
N LYS A 221 -29.91 8.23 -4.25
CA LYS A 221 -31.24 8.17 -3.61
C LYS A 221 -32.39 8.38 -4.60
N LYS A 222 -32.11 8.77 -5.85
CA LYS A 222 -33.15 9.01 -6.86
C LYS A 222 -33.72 7.67 -7.31
N LYS A 223 -34.93 7.35 -6.87
CA LYS A 223 -35.73 6.27 -7.49
C LYS A 223 -36.05 6.72 -8.90
N ILE A 224 -35.56 6.00 -9.89
CA ILE A 224 -36.02 6.13 -11.28
C ILE A 224 -37.39 5.48 -11.31
N ASN A 225 -38.45 6.31 -11.25
CA ASN A 225 -39.83 5.81 -11.23
C ASN A 225 -40.37 5.50 -12.63
N ASN A 226 -39.72 6.00 -13.73
CA ASN A 226 -40.10 5.72 -15.07
C ASN A 226 -38.87 5.75 -16.00
N PHE A 227 -38.89 4.92 -17.08
CA PHE A 227 -37.86 4.92 -18.14
C PHE A 227 -37.73 6.28 -18.88
N LYS A 228 -38.73 7.16 -18.77
CA LYS A 228 -38.70 8.52 -19.33
C LYS A 228 -37.80 9.48 -18.55
N ASP A 229 -37.32 9.11 -17.37
CA ASP A 229 -36.40 9.93 -16.57
C ASP A 229 -34.94 9.71 -16.94
N ILE A 230 -34.65 8.94 -17.99
CA ILE A 230 -33.30 8.55 -18.44
C ILE A 230 -32.88 9.32 -19.74
N SER A 231 -33.76 10.14 -20.31
CA SER A 231 -33.47 10.95 -21.52
C SER A 231 -32.85 12.30 -21.18
#